data_83f446056f405c9e826d52c550a21687
#
_entry.id   83f446056f405c9e826d52c550a21687
#
_cell.length_a   1.000
_cell.length_b   1.000
_cell.length_c   1.000
_cell.angle_alpha   90.00
_cell.angle_beta   90.00
_cell.angle_gamma   90.00
#
_symmetry.space_group_name_H-M   'P 1'
#
loop_
_entity.id
_entity.type
_entity.pdbx_description
1 polymer ?
#
loop_
_entity_poly.entity_id
_entity_poly.type
_entity_poly.pdbx_seq_one_letter_code
_entity_poly.pdbx_strand_id
1 'polypeptide(L)'
;MLDWLQFVLAPQVVNGLSIGVAVVLMALGLTIIFGLLDVINMAHGEFYAIGAYAALGLIGAGLPFWWALALTPLLMALVGYATERALIQRVFHSKDRHTLTLLLTFGIAIILEDILKIVFGANPLRIEQPITGA
;
A
#
# COMPACT_ATOMS: atom_id res chain seq x y z
N MET A 1 24.22 -3.43 30.47
CA MET A 1 23.00 -4.27 30.27
C MET A 1 21.76 -3.39 30.05
N LEU A 2 21.53 -2.34 30.84
CA LEU A 2 20.43 -1.37 30.65
C LEU A 2 20.54 -0.62 29.31
N ASP A 3 21.73 -0.23 28.91
CA ASP A 3 21.98 0.46 27.65
C ASP A 3 21.61 -0.41 26.43
N TRP A 4 21.90 -1.70 26.49
CA TRP A 4 21.53 -2.62 25.43
C TRP A 4 19.99 -2.76 25.31
N LEU A 5 19.27 -2.81 26.44
CA LEU A 5 17.82 -2.85 26.47
C LEU A 5 17.19 -1.57 25.87
N GLN A 6 17.74 -0.40 26.22
CA GLN A 6 17.19 0.88 25.77
C GLN A 6 17.57 1.24 24.32
N PHE A 7 18.82 1.01 23.93
CA PHE A 7 19.32 1.48 22.64
C PHE A 7 19.27 0.43 21.52
N VAL A 8 19.13 -0.86 21.87
CA VAL A 8 19.08 -1.92 20.87
C VAL A 8 17.72 -2.62 20.91
N LEU A 9 17.30 -3.17 22.04
CA LEU A 9 16.10 -4.01 22.11
C LEU A 9 14.83 -3.18 21.91
N ALA A 10 14.66 -2.08 22.61
CA ALA A 10 13.44 -1.27 22.54
C ALA A 10 13.16 -0.74 21.13
N PRO A 11 14.13 -0.13 20.39
CA PRO A 11 13.90 0.28 19.00
C PRO A 11 13.58 -0.89 18.07
N GLN A 12 14.20 -2.05 18.27
CA GLN A 12 13.93 -3.22 17.41
C GLN A 12 12.52 -3.79 17.66
N VAL A 13 12.06 -3.81 18.92
CA VAL A 13 10.68 -4.23 19.25
C VAL A 13 9.68 -3.27 18.64
N VAL A 14 9.89 -1.96 18.74
CA VAL A 14 9.01 -0.95 18.14
C VAL A 14 8.98 -1.08 16.63
N ASN A 15 10.13 -1.24 15.98
CA ASN A 15 10.20 -1.44 14.53
C ASN A 15 9.52 -2.74 14.11
N GLY A 16 9.78 -3.84 14.82
CA GLY A 16 9.12 -5.12 14.54
C GLY A 16 7.61 -5.06 14.70
N LEU A 17 7.12 -4.37 15.74
CA LEU A 17 5.69 -4.17 15.95
C LEU A 17 5.08 -3.30 14.83
N SER A 18 5.74 -2.24 14.42
CA SER A 18 5.29 -1.36 13.35
C SER A 18 5.18 -2.10 12.01
N ILE A 19 6.20 -2.88 11.66
CA ILE A 19 6.19 -3.73 10.46
C ILE A 19 5.10 -4.79 10.58
N GLY A 20 4.97 -5.43 11.75
CA GLY A 20 3.96 -6.44 12.01
C GLY A 20 2.54 -5.90 11.83
N VAL A 21 2.24 -4.71 12.34
CA VAL A 21 0.93 -4.05 12.14
C VAL A 21 0.67 -3.78 10.66
N ALA A 22 1.65 -3.28 9.92
CA ALA A 22 1.50 -3.04 8.48
C ALA A 22 1.20 -4.33 7.72
N VAL A 23 1.91 -5.42 8.02
CA VAL A 23 1.68 -6.74 7.40
C VAL A 23 0.28 -7.27 7.75
N VAL A 24 -0.16 -7.13 9.01
CA VAL A 24 -1.51 -7.55 9.44
C VAL A 24 -2.58 -6.76 8.70
N LEU A 25 -2.43 -5.43 8.55
CA LEU A 25 -3.39 -4.61 7.80
C LEU A 25 -3.48 -5.02 6.33
N MET A 26 -2.33 -5.31 5.69
CA MET A 26 -2.31 -5.83 4.32
C MET A 26 -2.99 -7.19 4.22
N ALA A 27 -2.70 -8.10 5.14
CA ALA A 27 -3.31 -9.44 5.17
C ALA A 27 -4.83 -9.36 5.40
N LEU A 28 -5.29 -8.49 6.30
CA LEU A 28 -6.72 -8.26 6.54
C LEU A 28 -7.41 -7.72 5.28
N GLY A 29 -6.81 -6.74 4.60
CA GLY A 29 -7.35 -6.22 3.34
C GLY A 29 -7.50 -7.30 2.27
N LEU A 30 -6.47 -8.13 2.09
CA LEU A 30 -6.51 -9.24 1.15
C LEU A 30 -7.56 -10.29 1.54
N THR A 31 -7.67 -10.61 2.83
CA THR A 31 -8.66 -11.57 3.34
C THR A 31 -10.09 -11.09 3.11
N ILE A 32 -10.36 -9.80 3.30
CA ILE A 32 -11.67 -9.21 3.06
C ILE A 32 -12.02 -9.27 1.56
N ILE A 33 -11.09 -8.87 0.70
CA ILE A 33 -11.31 -8.90 -0.75
C ILE A 33 -11.56 -10.33 -1.23
N PHE A 34 -10.72 -11.27 -0.83
CA PHE A 34 -10.87 -12.67 -1.22
C PHE A 34 -12.12 -13.29 -0.61
N GLY A 35 -12.40 -13.05 0.68
CA GLY A 35 -13.54 -13.65 1.39
C GLY A 35 -14.91 -13.13 0.95
N LEU A 36 -15.01 -11.86 0.53
CA LEU A 36 -16.28 -11.26 0.08
C LEU A 36 -16.49 -11.32 -1.43
N LEU A 37 -15.45 -11.12 -2.21
CA LEU A 37 -15.53 -11.00 -3.67
C LEU A 37 -15.10 -12.27 -4.38
N ASP A 38 -14.49 -13.22 -3.67
CA ASP A 38 -13.91 -14.45 -4.22
C ASP A 38 -12.95 -14.13 -5.39
N VAL A 39 -12.16 -13.06 -5.23
CA VAL A 39 -11.22 -12.54 -6.22
C VAL A 39 -9.83 -12.43 -5.61
N ILE A 40 -8.87 -13.09 -6.23
CA ILE A 40 -7.46 -12.96 -5.84
C ILE A 40 -6.89 -11.73 -6.55
N ASN A 41 -6.55 -10.69 -5.77
CA ASN A 41 -5.94 -9.47 -6.29
C ASN A 41 -4.44 -9.46 -6.03
N MET A 42 -3.65 -9.85 -7.05
CA MET A 42 -2.18 -9.86 -6.96
C MET A 42 -1.58 -8.45 -6.90
N ALA A 43 -2.31 -7.43 -7.34
CA ALA A 43 -1.87 -6.03 -7.27
C ALA A 43 -2.10 -5.38 -5.89
N HIS A 44 -2.59 -6.12 -4.88
CA HIS A 44 -2.92 -5.54 -3.57
C HIS A 44 -1.72 -4.88 -2.89
N GLY A 45 -0.54 -5.50 -2.96
CA GLY A 45 0.71 -4.95 -2.44
C GLY A 45 1.11 -3.63 -3.13
N GLU A 46 0.92 -3.55 -4.45
CA GLU A 46 1.25 -2.36 -5.23
C GLU A 46 0.30 -1.20 -4.92
N PHE A 47 -0.98 -1.47 -4.68
CA PHE A 47 -1.91 -0.43 -4.19
C PHE A 47 -1.51 0.12 -2.83
N TYR A 48 -0.99 -0.73 -1.94
CA TYR A 48 -0.43 -0.28 -0.67
C TYR A 48 0.79 0.63 -0.90
N ALA A 49 1.71 0.23 -1.77
CA ALA A 49 2.88 1.03 -2.12
C ALA A 49 2.48 2.39 -2.73
N ILE A 50 1.53 2.40 -3.69
CA ILE A 50 1.00 3.65 -4.28
C ILE A 50 0.42 4.56 -3.20
N GLY A 51 -0.31 4.00 -2.23
CA GLY A 51 -0.84 4.76 -1.09
C GLY A 51 0.27 5.43 -0.28
N ALA A 52 1.36 4.72 0.01
CA ALA A 52 2.51 5.27 0.70
C ALA A 52 3.18 6.41 -0.09
N TYR A 53 3.39 6.21 -1.40
CA TYR A 53 3.96 7.25 -2.27
C TYR A 53 3.00 8.44 -2.48
N ALA A 54 1.69 8.22 -2.52
CA ALA A 54 0.71 9.29 -2.57
C ALA A 54 0.77 10.15 -1.30
N ALA A 55 0.87 9.54 -0.12
CA ALA A 55 1.05 10.27 1.14
C ALA A 55 2.36 11.10 1.13
N LEU A 56 3.47 10.48 0.67
CA LEU A 56 4.74 11.19 0.48
C LEU A 56 4.62 12.39 -0.45
N GLY A 57 3.94 12.23 -1.59
CA GLY A 57 3.71 13.30 -2.56
C GLY A 57 2.90 14.46 -1.97
N LEU A 58 1.84 14.16 -1.20
CA LEU A 58 1.03 15.17 -0.52
C LEU A 58 1.84 15.95 0.52
N ILE A 59 2.66 15.27 1.32
CA ILE A 59 3.56 15.92 2.29
C ILE A 59 4.61 16.76 1.57
N GLY A 60 5.21 16.24 0.50
CA GLY A 60 6.17 16.97 -0.34
C GLY A 60 5.58 18.20 -1.03
N ALA A 61 4.27 18.21 -1.30
CA ALA A 61 3.53 19.37 -1.78
C ALA A 61 3.18 20.40 -0.67
N GLY A 62 3.62 20.15 0.57
CA GLY A 62 3.45 21.07 1.70
C GLY A 62 2.21 20.81 2.55
N LEU A 63 1.49 19.69 2.34
CA LEU A 63 0.37 19.35 3.22
C LEU A 63 0.89 18.85 4.58
N PRO A 64 0.28 19.28 5.70
CA PRO A 64 0.56 18.72 7.01
C PRO A 64 0.29 17.20 7.04
N PHE A 65 1.11 16.47 7.77
CA PHE A 65 1.04 15.01 7.87
C PHE A 65 -0.39 14.45 8.09
N TRP A 66 -1.14 15.05 9.02
CA TRP A 66 -2.49 14.60 9.35
C TRP A 66 -3.49 14.74 8.20
N TRP A 67 -3.36 15.80 7.40
CA TRP A 67 -4.17 16.00 6.21
C TRP A 67 -3.78 15.03 5.10
N ALA A 68 -2.49 14.80 4.89
CA ALA A 68 -2.02 13.79 3.95
C ALA A 68 -2.53 12.39 4.33
N LEU A 69 -2.49 12.04 5.62
CA LEU A 69 -3.01 10.76 6.13
C LEU A 69 -4.53 10.61 5.90
N ALA A 70 -5.31 11.67 6.05
CA ALA A 70 -6.76 11.64 5.83
C ALA A 70 -7.13 11.61 4.34
N LEU A 71 -6.36 12.29 3.48
CA LEU A 71 -6.64 12.37 2.04
C LEU A 71 -6.18 11.13 1.28
N THR A 72 -5.11 10.48 1.71
CA THR A 72 -4.56 9.29 1.03
C THR A 72 -5.60 8.18 0.84
N PRO A 73 -6.40 7.79 1.84
CA PRO A 73 -7.44 6.77 1.64
C PRO A 73 -8.49 7.17 0.61
N LEU A 74 -8.86 8.45 0.52
CA LEU A 74 -9.81 8.94 -0.46
C LEU A 74 -9.25 8.86 -1.89
N LEU A 75 -7.98 9.24 -2.06
CA LEU A 75 -7.28 9.08 -3.34
C LEU A 75 -7.19 7.61 -3.74
N MET A 76 -6.83 6.74 -2.80
CA MET A 76 -6.72 5.30 -3.05
C MET A 76 -8.08 4.65 -3.32
N ALA A 77 -9.15 5.12 -2.70
CA ALA A 77 -10.51 4.68 -3.01
C ALA A 77 -10.88 5.03 -4.46
N LEU A 78 -10.52 6.22 -4.93
CA LEU A 78 -10.74 6.63 -6.32
C LEU A 78 -9.92 5.77 -7.31
N VAL A 79 -8.64 5.53 -7.01
CA VAL A 79 -7.76 4.68 -7.83
C VAL A 79 -8.29 3.24 -7.87
N GLY A 80 -8.68 2.69 -6.72
CA GLY A 80 -9.26 1.36 -6.63
C GLY A 80 -10.57 1.24 -7.40
N TYR A 81 -11.47 2.22 -7.25
CA TYR A 81 -12.72 2.28 -8.01
C TYR A 81 -12.47 2.37 -9.53
N ALA A 82 -11.54 3.21 -9.96
CA ALA A 82 -11.20 3.32 -11.38
C ALA A 82 -10.63 2.01 -11.93
N THR A 83 -9.77 1.34 -11.18
CA THR A 83 -9.19 0.03 -11.57
C THR A 83 -10.26 -1.04 -11.65
N GLU A 84 -11.13 -1.11 -10.65
CA GLU A 84 -12.25 -2.06 -10.63
C GLU A 84 -13.18 -1.83 -11.84
N ARG A 85 -13.61 -0.59 -12.06
CA ARG A 85 -14.54 -0.23 -13.13
C ARG A 85 -13.96 -0.44 -14.52
N ALA A 86 -12.68 -0.05 -14.71
CA ALA A 86 -12.04 -0.09 -16.03
C ALA A 86 -11.54 -1.47 -16.43
N LEU A 87 -11.10 -2.28 -15.48
CA LEU A 87 -10.35 -3.51 -15.74
C LEU A 87 -11.06 -4.74 -15.18
N ILE A 88 -11.34 -4.79 -13.88
CA ILE A 88 -11.84 -6.00 -13.22
C ILE A 88 -13.25 -6.35 -13.70
N GLN A 89 -14.15 -5.38 -13.83
CA GLN A 89 -15.53 -5.63 -14.29
C GLN A 89 -15.62 -6.26 -15.68
N ARG A 90 -14.64 -6.00 -16.56
CA ARG A 90 -14.62 -6.60 -17.90
C ARG A 90 -14.40 -8.11 -17.89
N VAL A 91 -13.68 -8.59 -16.88
CA VAL A 91 -13.28 -9.99 -16.74
C VAL A 91 -14.23 -10.75 -15.80
N PHE A 92 -14.91 -10.03 -14.91
CA PHE A 92 -15.74 -10.59 -13.85
C PHE A 92 -16.91 -11.44 -14.37
N HIS A 93 -17.42 -11.15 -15.57
CA HIS A 93 -18.53 -11.86 -16.18
C HIS A 93 -18.12 -13.06 -17.05
N SER A 94 -16.83 -13.38 -17.12
CA SER A 94 -16.34 -14.52 -17.90
C SER A 94 -16.50 -15.83 -17.13
N LYS A 95 -16.53 -16.97 -17.86
CA LYS A 95 -16.63 -18.31 -17.25
C LYS A 95 -15.42 -18.65 -16.37
N ASP A 96 -14.24 -18.15 -16.74
CA ASP A 96 -12.96 -18.37 -16.03
C ASP A 96 -12.53 -17.14 -15.23
N ARG A 97 -13.49 -16.46 -14.57
CA ARG A 97 -13.25 -15.18 -13.86
C ARG A 97 -12.06 -15.22 -12.90
N HIS A 98 -11.87 -16.33 -12.17
CA HIS A 98 -10.78 -16.44 -11.18
C HIS A 98 -9.42 -16.38 -11.85
N THR A 99 -9.19 -17.20 -12.88
CA THR A 99 -7.92 -17.24 -13.61
C THR A 99 -7.66 -15.92 -14.33
N LEU A 100 -8.68 -15.37 -14.98
CA LEU A 100 -8.54 -14.12 -15.73
C LEU A 100 -8.29 -12.93 -14.79
N THR A 101 -8.95 -12.86 -13.64
CA THR A 101 -8.71 -11.79 -12.65
C THR A 101 -7.32 -11.91 -12.04
N LEU A 102 -6.86 -13.12 -11.74
CA LEU A 102 -5.52 -13.37 -11.23
C LEU A 102 -4.46 -12.90 -12.25
N LEU A 103 -4.58 -13.28 -13.52
CA LEU A 103 -3.66 -12.86 -14.59
C LEU A 103 -3.71 -11.35 -14.82
N LEU A 104 -4.90 -10.76 -14.83
CA LEU A 104 -5.08 -9.32 -15.00
C LEU A 104 -4.44 -8.54 -13.86
N THR A 105 -4.72 -8.91 -12.61
CA THR A 105 -4.16 -8.23 -11.44
C THR A 105 -2.65 -8.44 -11.31
N PHE A 106 -2.13 -9.58 -11.74
CA PHE A 106 -0.69 -9.82 -11.84
C PHE A 106 -0.03 -8.89 -12.87
N GLY A 107 -0.64 -8.75 -14.05
CA GLY A 107 -0.17 -7.79 -15.05
C GLY A 107 -0.22 -6.34 -14.55
N ILE A 108 -1.29 -5.96 -13.83
CA ILE A 108 -1.40 -4.65 -13.19
C ILE A 108 -0.29 -4.45 -12.16
N ALA A 109 0.01 -5.47 -11.34
CA ALA A 109 1.06 -5.40 -10.33
C ALA A 109 2.42 -5.04 -10.96
N ILE A 110 2.82 -5.76 -12.00
CA ILE A 110 4.09 -5.50 -12.72
C ILE A 110 4.14 -4.08 -13.26
N ILE A 111 3.06 -3.63 -13.92
CA ILE A 111 3.00 -2.27 -14.48
C ILE A 111 3.10 -1.21 -13.39
N LEU A 112 2.39 -1.38 -12.27
CA LEU A 112 2.42 -0.43 -11.17
C LEU A 112 3.79 -0.40 -10.48
N GLU A 113 4.42 -1.55 -10.28
CA GLU A 113 5.78 -1.66 -9.74
C GLU A 113 6.78 -0.89 -10.62
N ASP A 114 6.72 -1.10 -11.94
CA ASP A 114 7.61 -0.41 -12.88
C ASP A 114 7.35 1.10 -12.91
N ILE A 115 6.09 1.53 -12.90
CA ILE A 115 5.73 2.96 -12.82
C ILE A 115 6.31 3.58 -11.55
N LEU A 116 6.14 2.93 -10.39
CA LEU A 116 6.69 3.43 -9.13
C LEU A 116 8.20 3.55 -9.17
N LYS A 117 8.91 2.57 -9.73
CA LYS A 117 10.38 2.61 -9.90
C LYS A 117 10.84 3.72 -10.83
N ILE A 118 10.11 3.97 -11.91
CA ILE A 118 10.43 5.03 -12.90
C ILE A 118 10.20 6.41 -12.29
N VAL A 119 9.10 6.60 -11.57
CA VAL A 119 8.71 7.91 -11.04
C VAL A 119 9.50 8.28 -9.77
N PHE A 120 9.66 7.33 -8.85
CA PHE A 120 10.25 7.59 -7.53
C PHE A 120 11.67 7.02 -7.36
N GLY A 121 12.13 6.21 -8.33
CA GLY A 121 13.42 5.53 -8.25
C GLY A 121 13.35 4.23 -7.46
N ALA A 122 14.44 3.46 -7.51
CA ALA A 122 14.54 2.16 -6.84
C ALA A 122 14.98 2.27 -5.36
N ASN A 123 15.33 3.46 -4.89
CA ASN A 123 15.78 3.67 -3.51
C ASN A 123 14.60 3.94 -2.57
N PRO A 124 14.61 3.35 -1.35
CA PRO A 124 13.54 3.60 -0.38
C PRO A 124 13.54 5.07 0.06
N LEU A 125 12.38 5.71 -0.08
CA LEU A 125 12.16 7.07 0.41
C LEU A 125 11.78 7.03 1.89
N ARG A 126 12.24 8.04 2.65
CA ARG A 126 11.90 8.20 4.07
C ARG A 126 11.12 9.50 4.26
N ILE A 127 10.08 9.45 5.07
CA ILE A 127 9.38 10.64 5.56
C ILE A 127 10.15 11.15 6.78
N GLU A 128 10.48 12.44 6.83
CA GLU A 128 10.93 13.07 8.06
C GLU A 128 9.82 12.99 9.09
N GLN A 129 10.18 12.58 10.31
CA GLN A 129 9.18 12.32 11.35
C GLN A 129 8.48 13.63 11.74
N PRO A 130 7.14 13.67 11.74
CA PRO A 130 6.39 14.90 12.08
C PRO A 130 6.50 15.27 13.57
N ILE A 131 7.13 14.43 14.39
CA ILE A 131 7.22 14.58 15.85
C ILE A 131 8.48 15.34 16.28
N THR A 132 9.44 15.59 15.38
CA THR A 132 10.67 16.33 15.67
C THR A 132 10.62 17.83 15.36
N GLY A 133 9.44 18.37 15.14
CA GLY A 133 9.21 19.79 14.97
C GLY A 133 8.84 20.45 16.30
N ALA A 134 9.81 20.71 17.16
CA ALA A 134 9.76 21.72 18.21
C ALA A 134 10.93 22.66 18.02
#